data_7dde13d8468f942951e96a896175fc28
#
_entry.id   7dde13d8468f942951e96a896175fc28
#
_cell.length_a   1.000
_cell.length_b   1.000
_cell.length_c   1.000
_cell.angle_alpha   90.00
_cell.angle_beta   90.00
_cell.angle_gamma   90.00
#
_symmetry.space_group_name_H-M   'P 1'
#
loop_
_entity.id
_entity.type
_entity.pdbx_description
1 polymer ?
#
loop_
_entity_poly.entity_id
_entity_poly.type
_entity_poly.pdbx_seq_one_letter_code
_entity_poly.pdbx_strand_id
1 'polypeptide(L)'
;MISYSVEGVKRPNFPRRLTSAWIRRVAELHDKQVGNIAYLFCTEDRMLDTNRTYLQHDYYTDIITFDYSEGDTISGDIIISLETVRTNAAQFGTAYPDELRRVIIHGILHLCGIDDKAPGARAIMERHENEALALLREMTANTPRTEGE
;
A
#
# COMPACT_ATOMS: atom_id res chain seq x y z
N MET A 1 -1.01 -9.73 -11.82
CA MET A 1 -1.62 -10.43 -10.67
C MET A 1 -1.26 -9.73 -9.36
N ILE A 2 -2.22 -9.52 -8.50
CA ILE A 2 -1.99 -8.95 -7.18
C ILE A 2 -2.15 -10.05 -6.14
N SER A 3 -1.14 -10.26 -5.31
CA SER A 3 -1.18 -11.27 -4.27
C SER A 3 -0.93 -10.66 -2.90
N TYR A 4 -1.48 -11.31 -1.88
CA TYR A 4 -1.38 -10.87 -0.50
C TYR A 4 -0.94 -12.04 0.37
N SER A 5 0.17 -11.90 1.07
CA SER A 5 0.69 -12.93 1.96
C SER A 5 1.05 -12.35 3.32
N VAL A 6 1.24 -13.20 4.30
CA VAL A 6 1.56 -12.79 5.67
C VAL A 6 2.73 -13.60 6.20
N GLU A 7 3.49 -13.00 7.10
CA GLU A 7 4.58 -13.66 7.81
C GLU A 7 4.60 -13.17 9.26
N GLY A 8 4.32 -14.05 10.20
CA GLY A 8 4.36 -13.76 11.63
C GLY A 8 3.22 -12.91 12.16
N VAL A 9 2.21 -12.63 11.35
CA VAL A 9 1.05 -11.82 11.74
C VAL A 9 -0.21 -12.48 11.22
N LYS A 10 -1.36 -12.11 11.79
CA LYS A 10 -2.65 -12.52 11.25
C LYS A 10 -2.94 -11.78 9.96
N ARG A 11 -3.64 -12.44 9.04
CA ARG A 11 -4.07 -11.82 7.80
C ARG A 11 -4.96 -10.60 8.11
N PRO A 12 -4.63 -9.42 7.54
CA PRO A 12 -5.46 -8.24 7.75
C PRO A 12 -6.87 -8.45 7.20
N ASN A 13 -7.85 -7.88 7.89
CA ASN A 13 -9.24 -8.01 7.50
C ASN A 13 -9.63 -6.90 6.53
N PHE A 14 -9.49 -7.17 5.23
CA PHE A 14 -10.00 -6.28 4.18
C PHE A 14 -10.50 -7.12 3.00
N PRO A 15 -11.47 -6.59 2.22
CA PRO A 15 -11.99 -7.32 1.05
C PRO A 15 -10.95 -7.30 -0.08
N ARG A 16 -10.36 -8.46 -0.35
CA ARG A 16 -9.25 -8.57 -1.30
C ARG A 16 -9.65 -8.27 -2.74
N ARG A 17 -10.83 -8.73 -3.16
CA ARG A 17 -11.31 -8.45 -4.52
C ARG A 17 -11.52 -6.97 -4.75
N LEU A 18 -12.18 -6.31 -3.82
CA LEU A 18 -12.42 -4.87 -3.90
C LEU A 18 -11.09 -4.11 -3.87
N THR A 19 -10.18 -4.51 -2.99
CA THR A 19 -8.87 -3.88 -2.87
C THR A 19 -8.07 -4.02 -4.16
N SER A 20 -8.07 -5.21 -4.78
CA SER A 20 -7.37 -5.43 -6.05
C SER A 20 -8.00 -4.62 -7.19
N ALA A 21 -9.33 -4.56 -7.25
CA ALA A 21 -10.03 -3.73 -8.23
C ALA A 21 -9.70 -2.24 -8.04
N TRP A 22 -9.65 -1.80 -6.80
CA TRP A 22 -9.27 -0.43 -6.45
C TRP A 22 -7.85 -0.11 -6.91
N ILE A 23 -6.90 -0.99 -6.61
CA ILE A 23 -5.50 -0.82 -7.02
C ILE A 23 -5.40 -0.66 -8.53
N ARG A 24 -6.10 -1.50 -9.30
CA ARG A 24 -6.11 -1.41 -10.76
C ARG A 24 -6.70 -0.09 -11.24
N ARG A 25 -7.79 0.37 -10.63
CA ARG A 25 -8.42 1.64 -10.98
C ARG A 25 -7.49 2.82 -10.70
N VAL A 26 -6.79 2.81 -9.57
CA VAL A 26 -5.82 3.86 -9.23
C VAL A 26 -4.68 3.87 -10.24
N ALA A 27 -4.14 2.70 -10.60
CA ALA A 27 -3.08 2.62 -11.61
C ALA A 27 -3.55 3.23 -12.94
N GLU A 28 -4.77 2.93 -13.37
CA GLU A 28 -5.35 3.49 -14.60
C GLU A 28 -5.45 5.01 -14.55
N LEU A 29 -5.79 5.59 -13.40
CA LEU A 29 -5.84 7.05 -13.22
C LEU A 29 -4.47 7.70 -13.47
N HIS A 30 -3.39 6.95 -13.31
CA HIS A 30 -2.04 7.42 -13.55
C HIS A 30 -1.43 6.87 -14.84
N ASP A 31 -2.30 6.43 -15.76
CA ASP A 31 -1.90 5.89 -17.08
C ASP A 31 -0.99 4.67 -16.97
N LYS A 32 -1.21 3.86 -15.96
CA LYS A 32 -0.46 2.62 -15.71
C LYS A 32 -1.38 1.42 -15.71
N GLN A 33 -0.81 0.25 -15.95
CA GLN A 33 -1.52 -1.02 -15.77
C GLN A 33 -0.76 -1.90 -14.80
N VAL A 34 -1.49 -2.75 -14.10
CA VAL A 34 -0.91 -3.63 -13.08
C VAL A 34 -0.34 -4.89 -13.71
N GLY A 35 0.94 -5.13 -13.46
CA GLY A 35 1.61 -6.40 -13.77
C GLY A 35 1.52 -7.35 -12.57
N ASN A 36 2.67 -7.68 -11.99
CA ASN A 36 2.74 -8.56 -10.82
C ASN A 36 3.09 -7.74 -9.57
N ILE A 37 2.15 -7.63 -8.66
CA ILE A 37 2.31 -6.94 -7.38
C ILE A 37 2.14 -7.97 -6.26
N ALA A 38 3.16 -8.10 -5.41
CA ALA A 38 3.12 -9.00 -4.26
C ALA A 38 3.20 -8.18 -2.97
N TYR A 39 2.14 -8.24 -2.16
CA TYR A 39 2.14 -7.67 -0.82
C TYR A 39 2.56 -8.73 0.19
N LEU A 40 3.44 -8.34 1.11
CA LEU A 40 3.77 -9.13 2.29
C LEU A 40 3.49 -8.30 3.53
N PHE A 41 2.57 -8.76 4.37
CA PHE A 41 2.29 -8.14 5.68
C PHE A 41 3.09 -8.88 6.74
N CYS A 42 3.84 -8.17 7.55
CA CYS A 42 4.79 -8.78 8.47
C CYS A 42 4.92 -8.01 9.79
N THR A 43 5.83 -8.47 10.64
CA THR A 43 6.17 -7.85 11.91
C THR A 43 7.17 -6.71 11.73
N GLU A 44 7.31 -5.86 12.76
CA GLU A 44 8.35 -4.82 12.79
C GLU A 44 9.75 -5.43 12.69
N ASP A 45 9.99 -6.54 13.37
CA ASP A 45 11.30 -7.20 13.34
C ASP A 45 11.66 -7.68 11.95
N ARG A 46 10.70 -8.28 11.23
CA ARG A 46 10.91 -8.70 9.85
C ARG A 46 11.18 -7.50 8.94
N MET A 47 10.47 -6.40 9.15
CA MET A 47 10.65 -5.17 8.40
C MET A 47 12.04 -4.57 8.65
N LEU A 48 12.48 -4.52 9.90
CA LEU A 48 13.79 -4.01 10.26
C LEU A 48 14.91 -4.86 9.63
N ASP A 49 14.75 -6.18 9.65
CA ASP A 49 15.69 -7.11 9.04
C ASP A 49 15.79 -6.88 7.52
N THR A 50 14.66 -6.68 6.85
CA THR A 50 14.64 -6.35 5.42
C THR A 50 15.35 -5.02 5.14
N ASN A 51 15.11 -4.02 5.97
CA ASN A 51 15.71 -2.70 5.84
C ASN A 51 17.24 -2.78 5.98
N ARG A 52 17.72 -3.53 6.97
CA ARG A 52 19.17 -3.76 7.18
C ARG A 52 19.80 -4.51 6.02
N THR A 53 19.16 -5.58 5.58
CA THR A 53 19.71 -6.51 4.59
C THR A 53 19.77 -5.90 3.20
N TYR A 54 18.69 -5.26 2.76
CA TYR A 54 18.53 -4.82 1.36
C TYR A 54 18.77 -3.34 1.14
N LEU A 55 18.48 -2.50 2.15
CA LEU A 55 18.57 -1.05 2.01
C LEU A 55 19.70 -0.45 2.87
N GLN A 56 20.34 -1.27 3.69
CA GLN A 56 21.42 -0.85 4.61
C GLN A 56 20.97 0.25 5.57
N HIS A 57 19.66 0.26 5.89
CA HIS A 57 19.09 1.16 6.88
C HIS A 57 18.81 0.40 8.16
N ASP A 58 19.04 1.04 9.30
CA ASP A 58 18.85 0.43 10.62
C ASP A 58 17.78 1.21 11.40
N TYR A 59 16.56 1.27 10.82
CA TYR A 59 15.43 1.91 11.48
C TYR A 59 14.13 1.25 11.06
N TYR A 60 13.08 1.45 11.85
CA TYR A 60 11.75 0.94 11.56
C TYR A 60 11.04 1.82 10.55
N THR A 61 10.32 1.21 9.64
CA THR A 61 9.45 1.88 8.67
C THR A 61 8.17 1.08 8.52
N ASP A 62 7.11 1.71 8.05
CA ASP A 62 5.83 1.04 7.83
C ASP A 62 5.78 0.28 6.50
N ILE A 63 6.53 0.72 5.50
CA ILE A 63 6.46 0.14 4.16
C ILE A 63 7.82 0.17 3.47
N ILE A 64 8.11 -0.87 2.71
CA ILE A 64 9.25 -0.94 1.78
C ILE A 64 8.70 -1.41 0.44
N THR A 65 9.09 -0.71 -0.63
CA THR A 65 8.65 -1.03 -1.99
C THR A 65 9.86 -1.36 -2.86
N PHE A 66 9.85 -2.54 -3.47
CA PHE A 66 10.83 -2.94 -4.48
C PHE A 66 10.17 -2.82 -5.85
N ASP A 67 10.68 -1.94 -6.69
CA ASP A 67 10.08 -1.57 -7.96
C ASP A 67 10.72 -2.36 -9.11
N TYR A 68 9.92 -3.18 -9.77
CA TYR A 68 10.30 -3.95 -10.96
C TYR A 68 9.51 -3.51 -12.18
N SER A 69 8.91 -2.32 -12.13
CA SER A 69 8.05 -1.82 -13.21
C SER A 69 8.82 -1.64 -14.51
N GLU A 70 8.12 -1.87 -15.63
CA GLU A 70 8.66 -1.68 -16.98
C GLU A 70 7.65 -0.90 -17.82
N GLY A 71 8.07 0.23 -18.40
CA GLY A 71 7.18 1.08 -19.17
C GLY A 71 5.97 1.51 -18.37
N ASP A 72 4.78 1.25 -18.89
CA ASP A 72 3.52 1.60 -18.22
C ASP A 72 2.95 0.47 -17.36
N THR A 73 3.68 -0.63 -17.25
CA THR A 73 3.26 -1.76 -16.39
C THR A 73 3.98 -1.70 -15.06
N ILE A 74 3.21 -1.51 -13.99
CA ILE A 74 3.77 -1.48 -12.64
C ILE A 74 3.86 -2.89 -12.06
N SER A 75 5.01 -3.20 -11.48
CA SER A 75 5.29 -4.50 -10.84
C SER A 75 6.20 -4.25 -9.64
N GLY A 76 6.04 -5.03 -8.59
CA GLY A 76 6.90 -4.89 -7.44
C GLY A 76 6.50 -5.75 -6.27
N ASP A 77 7.37 -5.75 -5.26
CA ASP A 77 7.12 -6.34 -3.95
C ASP A 77 6.91 -5.20 -2.96
N ILE A 78 5.80 -5.26 -2.22
CA ILE A 78 5.45 -4.24 -1.24
C ILE A 78 5.35 -4.92 0.12
N ILE A 79 6.25 -4.54 1.03
CA ILE A 79 6.34 -5.13 2.37
C ILE A 79 5.81 -4.12 3.37
N ILE A 80 4.85 -4.52 4.19
CA ILE A 80 4.16 -3.63 5.14
C ILE A 80 4.23 -4.23 6.55
N SER A 81 4.72 -3.44 7.51
CA SER A 81 4.69 -3.79 8.93
C SER A 81 3.34 -3.40 9.53
N LEU A 82 2.52 -4.39 9.87
CA LEU A 82 1.19 -4.13 10.46
C LEU A 82 1.30 -3.48 11.83
N GLU A 83 2.33 -3.82 12.60
CA GLU A 83 2.55 -3.22 13.91
C GLU A 83 2.84 -1.72 13.79
N THR A 84 3.69 -1.34 12.84
CA THR A 84 4.04 0.06 12.58
C THR A 84 2.84 0.84 12.06
N VAL A 85 2.05 0.24 11.17
CA VAL A 85 0.81 0.86 10.69
C VAL A 85 -0.14 1.14 11.85
N ARG A 86 -0.29 0.19 12.77
CA ARG A 86 -1.15 0.34 13.94
C ARG A 86 -0.67 1.46 14.85
N THR A 87 0.63 1.52 15.10
CA THR A 87 1.24 2.57 15.91
C THR A 87 1.04 3.95 15.27
N ASN A 88 1.27 4.04 13.96
CA ASN A 88 1.10 5.29 13.23
C ASN A 88 -0.36 5.75 13.24
N ALA A 89 -1.31 4.84 13.08
CA ALA A 89 -2.74 5.17 13.15
C ALA A 89 -3.08 5.81 14.49
N ALA A 90 -2.58 5.22 15.60
CA ALA A 90 -2.81 5.76 16.94
C ALA A 90 -2.19 7.15 17.09
N GLN A 91 -0.99 7.36 16.58
CA GLN A 91 -0.31 8.66 16.66
C GLN A 91 -1.01 9.74 15.84
N PHE A 92 -1.55 9.39 14.68
CA PHE A 92 -2.23 10.34 13.78
C PHE A 92 -3.70 10.54 14.13
N GLY A 93 -4.23 9.78 15.11
CA GLY A 93 -5.64 9.85 15.46
C GLY A 93 -6.58 9.31 14.39
N THR A 94 -6.11 8.37 13.57
CA THR A 94 -6.90 7.73 12.53
C THR A 94 -7.23 6.28 12.92
N ALA A 95 -8.28 5.73 12.29
CA ALA A 95 -8.61 4.32 12.49
C ALA A 95 -7.58 3.44 11.78
N TYR A 96 -7.21 2.32 12.38
CA TYR A 96 -6.25 1.39 11.81
C TYR A 96 -6.64 0.94 10.38
N PRO A 97 -7.89 0.54 10.09
CA PRO A 97 -8.25 0.15 8.72
C PRO A 97 -8.01 1.24 7.69
N ASP A 98 -8.24 2.50 8.05
CA ASP A 98 -8.03 3.64 7.15
C ASP A 98 -6.55 3.87 6.91
N GLU A 99 -5.73 3.78 7.95
CA GLU A 99 -4.28 3.92 7.81
C GLU A 99 -3.71 2.78 6.97
N LEU A 100 -4.18 1.55 7.17
CA LEU A 100 -3.73 0.40 6.38
C LEU A 100 -4.04 0.61 4.89
N ARG A 101 -5.23 1.09 4.57
CA ARG A 101 -5.60 1.40 3.18
C ARG A 101 -4.70 2.46 2.58
N ARG A 102 -4.38 3.48 3.34
CA ARG A 102 -3.47 4.57 2.91
C ARG A 102 -2.09 4.01 2.59
N VAL A 103 -1.56 3.15 3.45
CA VAL A 103 -0.23 2.54 3.25
C VAL A 103 -0.25 1.60 2.03
N ILE A 104 -1.31 0.81 1.88
CA ILE A 104 -1.46 -0.08 0.72
C ILE A 104 -1.39 0.71 -0.58
N ILE A 105 -2.12 1.81 -0.68
CA ILE A 105 -2.17 2.58 -1.92
C ILE A 105 -0.92 3.45 -2.11
N HIS A 106 -0.27 3.85 -1.03
CA HIS A 106 0.99 4.60 -1.08
C HIS A 106 2.03 3.84 -1.91
N GLY A 107 2.18 2.53 -1.68
CA GLY A 107 3.10 1.70 -2.44
C GLY A 107 2.79 1.67 -3.94
N ILE A 108 1.51 1.62 -4.29
CA ILE A 108 1.07 1.65 -5.69
C ILE A 108 1.39 3.00 -6.34
N LEU A 109 1.10 4.09 -5.64
CA LEU A 109 1.42 5.44 -6.14
C LEU A 109 2.91 5.62 -6.35
N HIS A 110 3.71 5.05 -5.45
CA HIS A 110 5.16 5.05 -5.60
C HIS A 110 5.60 4.31 -6.87
N LEU A 111 5.02 3.14 -7.13
CA LEU A 111 5.29 2.39 -8.36
C LEU A 111 4.85 3.15 -9.61
N CYS A 112 3.82 3.98 -9.50
CA CYS A 112 3.36 4.85 -10.58
C CYS A 112 4.29 6.04 -10.83
N GLY A 113 5.33 6.22 -10.01
CA GLY A 113 6.31 7.27 -10.21
C GLY A 113 6.10 8.51 -9.36
N ILE A 114 5.16 8.47 -8.40
CA ILE A 114 4.94 9.60 -7.51
C ILE A 114 5.96 9.54 -6.37
N ASP A 115 6.80 10.57 -6.28
CA ASP A 115 7.84 10.69 -5.27
C ASP A 115 7.28 11.29 -3.98
N ASP A 116 7.88 10.96 -2.84
CA ASP A 116 7.52 11.53 -1.54
C ASP A 116 8.72 12.12 -0.78
N LYS A 117 9.89 12.19 -1.43
CA LYS A 117 11.14 12.61 -0.79
C LYS A 117 11.62 14.00 -1.19
N ALA A 118 11.35 14.44 -2.41
CA ALA A 118 11.74 15.77 -2.88
C ALA A 118 10.97 16.86 -2.13
N PRO A 119 11.50 18.09 -2.05
CA PRO A 119 10.76 19.20 -1.44
C PRO A 119 9.39 19.38 -2.06
N GLY A 120 8.34 19.39 -1.24
CA GLY A 120 6.95 19.49 -1.70
C GLY A 120 6.33 18.20 -2.18
N ALA A 121 7.11 17.14 -2.39
CA ALA A 121 6.62 15.86 -2.90
C ALA A 121 5.67 15.16 -1.93
N ARG A 122 5.88 15.33 -0.62
CA ARG A 122 5.03 14.71 0.39
C ARG A 122 3.59 15.21 0.30
N ALA A 123 3.40 16.50 0.08
CA ALA A 123 2.06 17.08 -0.08
C ALA A 123 1.38 16.56 -1.35
N ILE A 124 2.15 16.38 -2.43
CA ILE A 124 1.65 15.82 -3.68
C ILE A 124 1.24 14.36 -3.48
N MET A 125 2.07 13.57 -2.83
CA MET A 125 1.76 12.17 -2.51
C MET A 125 0.49 12.08 -1.67
N GLU A 126 0.37 12.88 -0.62
CA GLU A 126 -0.80 12.90 0.25
C GLU A 126 -2.08 13.24 -0.53
N ARG A 127 -2.01 14.19 -1.45
CA ARG A 127 -3.15 14.53 -2.32
C ARG A 127 -3.58 13.33 -3.15
N HIS A 128 -2.64 12.61 -3.75
CA HIS A 128 -2.96 11.43 -4.54
C HIS A 128 -3.49 10.28 -3.67
N GLU A 129 -2.97 10.12 -2.46
CA GLU A 129 -3.52 9.17 -1.50
C GLU A 129 -4.97 9.51 -1.17
N ASN A 130 -5.26 10.77 -0.91
CA ASN A 130 -6.61 11.22 -0.60
C ASN A 130 -7.58 11.00 -1.77
N GLU A 131 -7.13 11.27 -2.99
CA GLU A 131 -7.92 11.00 -4.21
C GLU A 131 -8.21 9.50 -4.35
N ALA A 132 -7.20 8.66 -4.11
CA ALA A 132 -7.36 7.21 -4.19
C ALA A 132 -8.33 6.69 -3.12
N LEU A 133 -8.24 7.21 -1.90
CA LEU A 133 -9.15 6.82 -0.82
C LEU A 133 -10.58 7.28 -1.11
N ALA A 134 -10.76 8.45 -1.72
CA ALA A 134 -12.08 8.91 -2.16
C ALA A 134 -12.67 7.97 -3.20
N LEU A 135 -11.86 7.52 -4.16
CA LEU A 135 -12.27 6.54 -5.16
C LEU A 135 -12.72 5.23 -4.51
N LEU A 136 -11.98 4.75 -3.52
CA LEU A 136 -12.35 3.52 -2.80
C LEU A 136 -13.72 3.67 -2.13
N ARG A 137 -14.00 4.82 -1.51
CA ARG A 137 -15.29 5.09 -0.90
C ARG A 137 -16.42 5.02 -1.93
N GLU A 138 -16.21 5.58 -3.11
CA GLU A 138 -17.18 5.51 -4.21
C GLU A 138 -17.39 4.07 -4.66
N MET A 139 -16.31 3.30 -4.84
CA MET A 139 -16.38 1.90 -5.24
C MET A 139 -17.13 1.07 -4.19
N THR A 140 -16.89 1.33 -2.91
CA THR A 140 -17.57 0.64 -1.81
C THR A 140 -19.06 0.95 -1.81
N ALA A 141 -19.43 2.21 -2.02
CA ALA A 141 -20.83 2.63 -2.05
C ALA A 141 -21.61 2.02 -3.23
N ASN A 142 -20.92 1.80 -4.36
CA ASN A 142 -21.52 1.29 -5.58
C ASN A 142 -21.44 -0.24 -5.71
N THR A 143 -20.71 -0.90 -4.82
CA THR A 143 -20.55 -2.35 -4.86
C THR A 143 -21.57 -3.00 -3.95
N PRO A 144 -22.39 -3.97 -4.45
CA PRO A 144 -23.29 -4.72 -3.58
C PRO A 144 -22.48 -5.41 -2.46
N ARG A 145 -23.04 -5.42 -1.26
CA ARG A 145 -22.42 -6.17 -0.17
C ARG A 145 -22.42 -7.64 -0.51
N THR A 146 -21.21 -8.22 -0.53
CA THR A 146 -21.02 -9.63 -0.75
C THR A 146 -20.37 -10.21 0.49
N GLU A 147 -20.98 -11.25 1.05
CA GLU A 147 -20.42 -11.91 2.21
C GLU A 147 -19.13 -12.63 1.84
N GLY A 148 -18.21 -12.67 2.79
CA GLY A 148 -16.93 -13.35 2.62
C GLY A 148 -15.90 -12.57 1.81
N GLU A 149 -16.12 -11.34 1.59
CA GLU A 149 -15.17 -10.44 0.93
C GLU A 149 -13.99 -10.09 1.82
#